data_aaab16b2a8a67139a1f3dd2d9b958f27
#
_entry.id   aaab16b2a8a67139a1f3dd2d9b958f27
#
_cell.length_a   1.000
_cell.length_b   1.000
_cell.length_c   1.000
_cell.angle_alpha   90.00
_cell.angle_beta   90.00
_cell.angle_gamma   90.00
#
_symmetry.space_group_name_H-M   'P 1'
#
loop_
_entity.id
_entity.type
_entity.pdbx_description
1 polymer ?
#
loop_
_entity_poly.entity_id
_entity_poly.type
_entity_poly.pdbx_seq_one_letter_code
_entity_poly.pdbx_strand_id
1 'polypeptide(L)'
;MIKKAVYTHYSRPYGSDIRNSQTHWLFPYLEFLILAYSSAKAKQFFGKTVLVTDEYGKSLIIDSLGIPFDEVIVELDGIEKEARFWASGKIYGYTKAIKEFEPFVHFDNDAGYHIKPADFTGELTVQHIHNDFGTHFGNIFAGLVNRVVKETDNVFPFDIYHEAVQGELKGCNCGMIAFNDEEVWSEFKRYTWALQESEFFDKIASEAIAPMYRHFNYWNVVIEEILLYSIFKRLKKKEPDKIFDFTGFDFPKETANPQKYFHIWGSKRDREFLKIRENIALSYLDKELTDRIYKFFDRKKIA
;
A
#
# COMPACT_ATOMS: atom_id res chain seq x y z
N MET A 1 -5.62 10.25 -18.99
CA MET A 1 -4.85 11.00 -17.95
C MET A 1 -5.55 10.79 -16.61
N ILE A 2 -4.82 10.37 -15.61
CA ILE A 2 -5.33 10.10 -14.24
C ILE A 2 -5.84 11.40 -13.62
N LYS A 3 -7.07 11.36 -13.10
CA LYS A 3 -7.74 12.48 -12.42
C LYS A 3 -8.19 12.16 -11.00
N LYS A 4 -7.90 10.93 -10.53
CA LYS A 4 -8.40 10.42 -9.26
C LYS A 4 -7.25 9.79 -8.47
N ALA A 5 -7.05 10.23 -7.23
CA ALA A 5 -6.15 9.62 -6.26
C ALA A 5 -6.96 8.87 -5.20
N VAL A 6 -6.62 7.61 -4.96
CA VAL A 6 -7.31 6.72 -4.03
C VAL A 6 -6.40 6.42 -2.85
N TYR A 7 -6.95 6.45 -1.66
CA TYR A 7 -6.33 6.07 -0.40
C TYR A 7 -7.16 4.99 0.27
N THR A 8 -6.52 4.09 0.97
CA THR A 8 -7.23 3.05 1.72
C THR A 8 -6.78 3.08 3.18
N HIS A 9 -7.72 3.20 4.09
CA HIS A 9 -7.45 3.08 5.52
C HIS A 9 -8.36 2.02 6.13
N TYR A 10 -7.76 0.94 6.62
CA TYR A 10 -8.45 -0.18 7.25
C TYR A 10 -8.10 -0.22 8.75
N SER A 11 -9.09 0.12 9.59
CA SER A 11 -8.88 0.35 11.02
C SER A 11 -8.88 -0.93 11.86
N ARG A 12 -9.45 -2.03 11.37
CA ARG A 12 -9.58 -3.28 12.14
C ARG A 12 -8.29 -3.82 12.76
N PRO A 13 -7.13 -3.74 12.09
CA PRO A 13 -5.86 -4.17 12.68
C PRO A 13 -5.45 -3.37 13.94
N TYR A 14 -6.00 -2.17 14.13
CA TYR A 14 -5.67 -1.28 15.25
C TYR A 14 -6.52 -1.50 16.50
N GLY A 15 -7.56 -2.32 16.41
CA GLY A 15 -8.51 -2.52 17.51
C GLY A 15 -9.43 -1.32 17.73
N SER A 16 -10.06 -1.25 18.90
CA SER A 16 -11.09 -0.27 19.21
C SER A 16 -10.57 1.13 19.57
N ASP A 17 -9.27 1.30 19.85
CA ASP A 17 -8.69 2.62 20.19
C ASP A 17 -7.30 2.79 19.58
N ILE A 18 -7.27 3.47 18.45
CA ILE A 18 -6.02 3.74 17.71
C ILE A 18 -5.01 4.57 18.50
N ARG A 19 -5.45 5.36 19.51
CA ARG A 19 -4.55 6.16 20.35
C ARG A 19 -3.68 5.29 21.24
N ASN A 20 -4.19 4.12 21.61
CA ASN A 20 -3.55 3.14 22.49
C ASN A 20 -3.12 1.88 21.75
N SER A 21 -3.42 1.75 20.46
CA SER A 21 -3.02 0.60 19.68
C SER A 21 -1.50 0.55 19.53
N GLN A 22 -0.95 -0.65 19.50
CA GLN A 22 0.46 -0.88 19.13
C GLN A 22 0.62 -0.64 17.62
N THR A 23 0.43 0.59 17.18
CA THR A 23 0.72 0.96 15.80
C THR A 23 2.20 0.75 15.53
N HIS A 24 2.55 0.49 14.29
CA HIS A 24 3.97 0.42 13.91
C HIS A 24 4.67 1.77 14.03
N TRP A 25 3.92 2.84 14.26
CA TRP A 25 4.40 4.21 14.40
C TRP A 25 4.87 4.52 15.81
N LEU A 26 6.04 5.13 15.91
CA LEU A 26 6.52 5.70 17.19
C LEU A 26 5.56 6.79 17.71
N PHE A 27 4.95 7.52 16.79
CA PHE A 27 3.98 8.58 17.07
C PHE A 27 2.74 8.35 16.20
N PRO A 28 1.65 7.78 16.73
CA PRO A 28 0.44 7.46 15.95
C PRO A 28 -0.18 8.64 15.20
N TYR A 29 -0.12 9.86 15.74
CA TYR A 29 -0.66 11.06 15.08
C TYR A 29 0.04 11.37 13.74
N LEU A 30 1.31 10.94 13.56
CA LEU A 30 2.04 11.18 12.33
C LEU A 30 1.45 10.44 11.13
N GLU A 31 0.86 9.28 11.33
CA GLU A 31 0.14 8.58 10.26
C GLU A 31 -0.93 9.49 9.65
N PHE A 32 -1.73 10.13 10.50
CA PHE A 32 -2.81 11.01 10.04
C PHE A 32 -2.31 12.37 9.54
N LEU A 33 -1.23 12.88 10.11
CA LEU A 33 -0.61 14.10 9.62
C LEU A 33 -0.04 13.90 8.20
N ILE A 34 0.60 12.76 7.96
CA ILE A 34 1.13 12.40 6.63
C ILE A 34 -0.01 12.10 5.65
N LEU A 35 -1.06 11.39 6.08
CA LEU A 35 -2.25 11.17 5.26
C LEU A 35 -2.89 12.50 4.84
N ALA A 36 -3.06 13.44 5.77
CA ALA A 36 -3.60 14.78 5.48
C ALA A 36 -2.72 15.53 4.47
N TYR A 37 -1.41 15.51 4.67
CA TYR A 37 -0.46 16.11 3.74
C TYR A 37 -0.53 15.47 2.35
N SER A 38 -0.48 14.15 2.29
CA SER A 38 -0.50 13.38 1.03
C SER A 38 -1.81 13.62 0.26
N SER A 39 -2.96 13.55 0.94
CA SER A 39 -4.27 13.76 0.29
C SER A 39 -4.43 15.20 -0.21
N ALA A 40 -3.97 16.20 0.54
CA ALA A 40 -4.01 17.59 0.11
C ALA A 40 -3.13 17.85 -1.12
N LYS A 41 -1.94 17.23 -1.19
CA LYS A 41 -1.09 17.25 -2.37
C LYS A 41 -1.73 16.54 -3.56
N ALA A 42 -2.28 15.35 -3.33
CA ALA A 42 -2.97 14.61 -4.38
C ALA A 42 -4.17 15.40 -4.93
N LYS A 43 -4.95 16.05 -4.08
CA LYS A 43 -6.04 16.93 -4.50
C LYS A 43 -5.56 18.02 -5.45
N GLN A 44 -4.43 18.65 -5.14
CA GLN A 44 -3.84 19.70 -5.98
C GLN A 44 -3.48 19.19 -7.39
N PHE A 45 -2.98 17.96 -7.50
CA PHE A 45 -2.46 17.42 -8.75
C PHE A 45 -3.49 16.62 -9.56
N PHE A 46 -4.33 15.83 -8.89
CA PHE A 46 -5.28 14.91 -9.53
C PHE A 46 -6.70 15.44 -9.56
N GLY A 47 -7.01 16.48 -8.79
CA GLY A 47 -8.33 17.13 -8.76
C GLY A 47 -9.37 16.40 -7.91
N LYS A 48 -9.31 15.07 -7.77
CA LYS A 48 -10.23 14.27 -6.94
C LYS A 48 -9.46 13.34 -6.03
N THR A 49 -9.84 13.31 -4.74
CA THR A 49 -9.32 12.36 -3.73
C THR A 49 -10.45 11.48 -3.21
N VAL A 50 -10.17 10.18 -3.09
CA VAL A 50 -11.12 9.17 -2.61
C VAL A 50 -10.50 8.44 -1.44
N LEU A 51 -11.22 8.35 -0.33
CA LEU A 51 -10.89 7.50 0.81
C LEU A 51 -11.76 6.25 0.78
N VAL A 52 -11.14 5.08 0.75
CA VAL A 52 -11.82 3.81 1.01
C VAL A 52 -11.49 3.36 2.42
N THR A 53 -12.51 3.12 3.23
CA THR A 53 -12.32 2.84 4.66
C THR A 53 -13.46 1.99 5.25
N ASP A 54 -13.33 1.63 6.52
CA ASP A 54 -14.40 1.08 7.36
C ASP A 54 -15.13 2.21 8.12
N GLU A 55 -16.23 1.91 8.82
CA GLU A 55 -17.01 2.90 9.58
C GLU A 55 -16.17 3.58 10.67
N TYR A 56 -15.29 2.82 11.34
CA TYR A 56 -14.41 3.41 12.35
C TYR A 56 -13.40 4.37 11.71
N GLY A 57 -12.78 4.01 10.59
CA GLY A 57 -11.85 4.86 9.87
C GLY A 57 -12.51 6.13 9.34
N LYS A 58 -13.75 6.06 8.84
CA LYS A 58 -14.53 7.25 8.48
C LYS A 58 -14.76 8.16 9.68
N SER A 59 -15.26 7.61 10.79
CA SER A 59 -15.50 8.39 12.02
C SER A 59 -14.22 9.05 12.55
N LEU A 60 -13.09 8.35 12.44
CA LEU A 60 -11.80 8.89 12.85
C LEU A 60 -11.29 9.96 11.88
N ILE A 61 -11.13 9.63 10.60
CA ILE A 61 -10.43 10.47 9.63
C ILE A 61 -11.27 11.69 9.24
N ILE A 62 -12.55 11.46 8.96
CA ILE A 62 -13.45 12.51 8.47
C ILE A 62 -14.08 13.28 9.62
N ASP A 63 -14.78 12.56 10.52
CA ASP A 63 -15.63 13.23 11.51
C ASP A 63 -14.81 13.82 12.67
N SER A 64 -13.80 13.09 13.16
CA SER A 64 -12.99 13.51 14.29
C SER A 64 -11.80 14.37 13.90
N LEU A 65 -11.00 13.92 12.92
CA LEU A 65 -9.79 14.63 12.51
C LEU A 65 -10.07 15.72 11.46
N GLY A 66 -11.14 15.58 10.68
CA GLY A 66 -11.51 16.55 9.65
C GLY A 66 -10.57 16.57 8.43
N ILE A 67 -9.91 15.45 8.14
CA ILE A 67 -9.06 15.32 6.95
C ILE A 67 -9.96 15.29 5.71
N PRO A 68 -9.83 16.24 4.78
CA PRO A 68 -10.78 16.36 3.67
C PRO A 68 -10.50 15.35 2.57
N PHE A 69 -11.57 14.67 2.13
CA PHE A 69 -11.61 13.89 0.91
C PHE A 69 -12.85 14.30 0.09
N ASP A 70 -12.77 14.19 -1.25
CA ASP A 70 -13.92 14.51 -2.11
C ASP A 70 -14.98 13.42 -2.09
N GLU A 71 -14.55 12.18 -1.86
CA GLU A 71 -15.43 11.01 -1.77
C GLU A 71 -14.92 10.07 -0.68
N VAL A 72 -15.85 9.49 0.06
CA VAL A 72 -15.55 8.49 1.09
C VAL A 72 -16.40 7.24 0.80
N ILE A 73 -15.73 6.11 0.59
CA ILE A 73 -16.35 4.81 0.34
C ILE A 73 -16.16 3.94 1.58
N VAL A 74 -17.27 3.62 2.25
CA VAL A 74 -17.25 2.82 3.47
C VAL A 74 -17.65 1.39 3.15
N GLU A 75 -16.67 0.55 2.85
CA GLU A 75 -16.90 -0.84 2.42
C GLU A 75 -15.96 -1.86 3.08
N LEU A 76 -14.99 -1.42 3.90
CA LEU A 76 -14.00 -2.35 4.45
C LEU A 76 -14.51 -3.16 5.65
N ASP A 77 -15.67 -2.83 6.21
CA ASP A 77 -16.28 -3.61 7.31
C ASP A 77 -16.62 -5.04 6.90
N GLY A 78 -16.88 -5.28 5.61
CA GLY A 78 -17.17 -6.59 5.05
C GLY A 78 -15.98 -7.54 4.91
N ILE A 79 -14.76 -7.11 5.24
CA ILE A 79 -13.56 -7.96 5.16
C ILE A 79 -13.47 -8.82 6.42
N GLU A 80 -14.11 -9.99 6.42
CA GLU A 80 -14.14 -10.86 7.60
C GLU A 80 -12.93 -11.81 7.70
N LYS A 81 -12.57 -12.45 6.59
CA LYS A 81 -11.54 -13.50 6.57
C LYS A 81 -10.11 -12.97 6.49
N GLU A 82 -9.93 -11.87 5.80
CA GLU A 82 -8.63 -11.37 5.35
C GLU A 82 -8.00 -10.36 6.31
N ALA A 83 -8.61 -10.10 7.46
CA ALA A 83 -8.07 -9.17 8.48
C ALA A 83 -6.65 -9.52 8.97
N ARG A 84 -6.21 -10.75 8.71
CA ARG A 84 -4.85 -11.22 9.03
C ARG A 84 -3.78 -10.70 8.06
N PHE A 85 -4.20 -10.31 6.86
CA PHE A 85 -3.30 -9.75 5.84
C PHE A 85 -3.49 -8.25 5.79
N TRP A 86 -2.48 -7.52 6.20
CA TRP A 86 -2.55 -6.05 6.21
C TRP A 86 -2.78 -5.46 4.81
N ALA A 87 -2.30 -6.12 3.76
CA ALA A 87 -2.52 -5.67 2.38
C ALA A 87 -3.96 -5.93 1.89
N SER A 88 -4.74 -6.83 2.51
CA SER A 88 -6.09 -7.15 2.02
C SER A 88 -7.02 -5.96 2.04
N GLY A 89 -6.99 -5.13 3.08
CA GLY A 89 -7.77 -3.89 3.13
C GLY A 89 -7.40 -2.94 2.00
N LYS A 90 -6.10 -2.77 1.76
CA LYS A 90 -5.56 -1.94 0.69
C LYS A 90 -5.97 -2.48 -0.69
N ILE A 91 -5.77 -3.78 -0.94
CA ILE A 91 -6.16 -4.44 -2.18
C ILE A 91 -7.67 -4.33 -2.41
N TYR A 92 -8.49 -4.52 -1.36
CA TYR A 92 -9.94 -4.31 -1.45
C TYR A 92 -10.26 -2.89 -1.90
N GLY A 93 -9.59 -1.91 -1.33
CA GLY A 93 -9.82 -0.50 -1.62
C GLY A 93 -9.63 -0.13 -3.08
N TYR A 94 -8.59 -0.64 -3.72
CA TYR A 94 -8.35 -0.33 -5.13
C TYR A 94 -8.83 -1.40 -6.12
N THR A 95 -9.55 -2.42 -5.64
CA THR A 95 -10.17 -3.44 -6.51
C THR A 95 -11.68 -3.54 -6.32
N LYS A 96 -12.16 -4.07 -5.18
CA LYS A 96 -13.60 -4.34 -4.96
C LYS A 96 -14.40 -3.07 -4.66
N ALA A 97 -13.84 -2.10 -3.93
CA ALA A 97 -14.53 -0.85 -3.61
C ALA A 97 -14.71 0.06 -4.84
N ILE A 98 -13.81 -0.03 -5.81
CA ILE A 98 -13.96 0.64 -7.10
C ILE A 98 -14.85 -0.22 -7.98
N LYS A 99 -16.10 0.23 -8.22
CA LYS A 99 -17.10 -0.53 -8.97
C LYS A 99 -16.87 -0.47 -10.48
N GLU A 100 -16.55 0.71 -10.97
CA GLU A 100 -16.32 1.00 -12.40
C GLU A 100 -14.89 1.47 -12.59
N PHE A 101 -14.25 0.95 -13.63
CA PHE A 101 -12.88 1.34 -13.93
C PHE A 101 -12.85 2.75 -14.53
N GLU A 102 -12.07 3.58 -13.89
CA GLU A 102 -11.52 4.83 -14.44
C GLU A 102 -10.06 4.88 -14.06
N PRO A 103 -9.16 5.37 -14.92
CA PRO A 103 -7.75 5.51 -14.57
C PRO A 103 -7.55 6.24 -13.23
N PHE A 104 -6.84 5.61 -12.31
CA PHE A 104 -6.57 6.14 -10.97
C PHE A 104 -5.16 5.83 -10.50
N VAL A 105 -4.71 6.56 -9.50
CA VAL A 105 -3.51 6.22 -8.72
C VAL A 105 -3.93 5.92 -7.29
N HIS A 106 -3.43 4.84 -6.73
CA HIS A 106 -3.51 4.53 -5.31
C HIS A 106 -2.21 4.90 -4.62
N PHE A 107 -2.31 5.50 -3.45
CA PHE A 107 -1.18 5.89 -2.60
C PHE A 107 -1.28 5.26 -1.23
N ASP A 108 -0.16 4.83 -0.68
CA ASP A 108 -0.09 4.43 0.73
C ASP A 108 -0.23 5.64 1.66
N ASN A 109 -0.83 5.41 2.82
CA ASN A 109 -1.12 6.47 3.80
C ASN A 109 0.14 7.07 4.43
N ASP A 110 1.26 6.37 4.34
CA ASP A 110 2.56 6.76 4.91
C ASP A 110 3.54 7.32 3.89
N ALA A 111 3.02 7.77 2.76
CA ALA A 111 3.81 8.35 1.69
C ALA A 111 3.38 9.79 1.36
N GLY A 112 4.32 10.61 0.95
CA GLY A 112 4.08 11.98 0.52
C GLY A 112 4.70 12.26 -0.85
N TYR A 113 4.01 13.06 -1.69
CA TYR A 113 4.32 13.15 -3.11
C TYR A 113 4.37 14.57 -3.64
N HIS A 114 5.28 14.77 -4.61
CA HIS A 114 5.26 15.86 -5.59
C HIS A 114 5.16 15.30 -7.02
N ILE A 115 4.41 14.20 -7.20
CA ILE A 115 4.27 13.48 -8.47
C ILE A 115 3.02 14.00 -9.17
N LYS A 116 3.13 14.26 -10.46
CA LYS A 116 2.05 14.82 -11.27
C LYS A 116 1.39 13.73 -12.12
N PRO A 117 0.13 13.92 -12.57
CA PRO A 117 -0.53 12.98 -13.49
C PRO A 117 0.28 12.67 -14.76
N ALA A 118 1.08 13.61 -15.24
CA ALA A 118 1.95 13.43 -16.40
C ALA A 118 3.08 12.41 -16.18
N ASP A 119 3.38 12.06 -14.94
CA ASP A 119 4.40 11.04 -14.61
C ASP A 119 3.85 9.60 -14.75
N PHE A 120 2.53 9.45 -14.94
CA PHE A 120 1.83 8.16 -15.06
C PHE A 120 1.34 7.92 -16.47
N THR A 121 2.22 7.55 -17.38
CA THR A 121 1.92 7.38 -18.81
C THR A 121 1.73 5.94 -19.23
N GLY A 122 2.26 4.97 -18.48
CA GLY A 122 2.15 3.55 -18.77
C GLY A 122 0.80 2.94 -18.43
N GLU A 123 0.52 1.74 -18.94
CA GLU A 123 -0.68 0.96 -18.63
C GLU A 123 -0.76 0.62 -17.13
N LEU A 124 0.40 0.34 -16.54
CA LEU A 124 0.63 0.19 -15.12
C LEU A 124 1.91 0.94 -14.76
N THR A 125 1.82 1.85 -13.80
CA THR A 125 2.98 2.54 -13.24
C THR A 125 3.05 2.28 -11.75
N VAL A 126 4.22 1.89 -11.26
CA VAL A 126 4.46 1.57 -9.85
C VAL A 126 5.57 2.43 -9.27
N GLN A 127 5.71 2.45 -7.96
CA GLN A 127 6.76 3.21 -7.31
C GLN A 127 8.14 2.81 -7.86
N HIS A 128 8.49 1.55 -7.76
CA HIS A 128 9.69 0.92 -8.35
C HIS A 128 9.48 -0.58 -8.50
N ILE A 129 10.40 -1.26 -9.17
CA ILE A 129 10.41 -2.71 -9.29
C ILE A 129 11.48 -3.26 -8.37
N HIS A 130 11.09 -4.15 -7.47
CA HIS A 130 12.02 -4.95 -6.69
C HIS A 130 12.67 -6.00 -7.58
N ASN A 131 14.00 -5.93 -7.69
CA ASN A 131 14.80 -6.91 -8.43
C ASN A 131 15.60 -7.85 -7.50
N ASP A 132 15.41 -7.71 -6.20
CA ASP A 132 16.28 -8.28 -5.16
C ASP A 132 15.53 -9.15 -4.14
N PHE A 133 14.28 -9.51 -4.43
CA PHE A 133 13.52 -10.41 -3.56
C PHE A 133 14.26 -11.72 -3.29
N GLY A 134 15.01 -12.21 -4.27
CA GLY A 134 15.79 -13.42 -4.12
C GLY A 134 17.05 -13.25 -3.28
N THR A 135 17.70 -12.09 -3.32
CA THR A 135 19.00 -11.87 -2.67
C THR A 135 18.88 -11.37 -1.23
N HIS A 136 17.92 -10.53 -0.95
CA HIS A 136 17.79 -9.87 0.35
C HIS A 136 17.00 -10.68 1.37
N PHE A 137 15.91 -11.33 0.92
CA PHE A 137 15.04 -12.15 1.77
C PHE A 137 15.33 -13.64 1.64
N GLY A 138 16.46 -14.01 1.02
CA GLY A 138 16.82 -15.39 0.77
C GLY A 138 15.81 -16.10 -0.14
N ASN A 139 15.66 -17.41 0.06
CA ASN A 139 14.75 -18.22 -0.74
C ASN A 139 13.28 -18.16 -0.29
N ILE A 140 12.93 -17.26 0.63
CA ILE A 140 11.59 -17.25 1.24
C ILE A 140 10.52 -17.00 0.17
N PHE A 141 10.63 -15.91 -0.58
CA PHE A 141 9.64 -15.59 -1.61
C PHE A 141 9.58 -16.63 -2.73
N ALA A 142 10.74 -17.14 -3.17
CA ALA A 142 10.78 -18.22 -4.14
C ALA A 142 10.06 -19.47 -3.63
N GLY A 143 10.27 -19.82 -2.35
CA GLY A 143 9.57 -20.91 -1.70
C GLY A 143 8.06 -20.70 -1.64
N LEU A 144 7.59 -19.49 -1.32
CA LEU A 144 6.18 -19.15 -1.27
C LEU A 144 5.53 -19.21 -2.66
N VAL A 145 6.15 -18.62 -3.67
CA VAL A 145 5.66 -18.66 -5.07
C VAL A 145 5.60 -20.10 -5.57
N ASN A 146 6.66 -20.90 -5.38
CA ASN A 146 6.68 -22.31 -5.78
C ASN A 146 5.59 -23.12 -5.04
N ARG A 147 5.30 -22.78 -3.79
CA ARG A 147 4.22 -23.40 -3.04
C ARG A 147 2.86 -23.07 -3.66
N VAL A 148 2.59 -21.80 -4.02
CA VAL A 148 1.36 -21.43 -4.74
C VAL A 148 1.23 -22.23 -6.02
N VAL A 149 2.28 -22.22 -6.87
CA VAL A 149 2.28 -22.93 -8.15
C VAL A 149 1.92 -24.42 -7.97
N LYS A 150 2.57 -25.10 -7.01
CA LYS A 150 2.38 -26.55 -6.78
C LYS A 150 1.04 -26.90 -6.14
N GLU A 151 0.58 -26.12 -5.17
CA GLU A 151 -0.63 -26.45 -4.40
C GLU A 151 -1.91 -25.94 -5.06
N THR A 152 -1.81 -25.11 -6.13
CA THR A 152 -2.95 -24.60 -6.88
C THR A 152 -2.95 -25.01 -8.35
N ASP A 153 -2.23 -26.07 -8.71
CA ASP A 153 -2.15 -26.59 -10.08
C ASP A 153 -1.81 -25.51 -11.13
N ASN A 154 -0.97 -24.56 -10.75
CA ASN A 154 -0.54 -23.44 -11.59
C ASN A 154 -1.68 -22.57 -12.14
N VAL A 155 -2.78 -22.43 -11.41
CA VAL A 155 -3.92 -21.59 -11.82
C VAL A 155 -3.57 -20.10 -11.84
N PHE A 156 -2.61 -19.67 -11.02
CA PHE A 156 -2.20 -18.28 -10.90
C PHE A 156 -1.04 -17.93 -11.85
N PRO A 157 -0.90 -16.67 -12.28
CA PRO A 157 0.05 -16.22 -13.31
C PRO A 157 1.51 -16.14 -12.82
N PHE A 158 1.93 -17.11 -12.01
CA PHE A 158 3.33 -17.27 -11.60
C PHE A 158 4.17 -18.13 -12.54
N ASP A 159 3.58 -18.56 -13.65
CA ASP A 159 4.24 -19.34 -14.71
C ASP A 159 5.47 -18.65 -15.32
N ILE A 160 5.56 -17.33 -15.22
CA ILE A 160 6.76 -16.57 -15.61
C ILE A 160 7.99 -16.88 -14.74
N TYR A 161 7.77 -17.44 -13.57
CA TYR A 161 8.81 -17.83 -12.62
C TYR A 161 9.04 -19.34 -12.60
N HIS A 162 8.93 -19.99 -13.73
CA HIS A 162 9.06 -21.43 -13.87
C HIS A 162 10.11 -22.00 -12.90
N GLU A 163 9.67 -22.65 -11.81
CA GLU A 163 10.50 -23.01 -10.66
C GLU A 163 11.29 -21.80 -10.11
N ALA A 164 10.56 -20.80 -9.60
CA ALA A 164 11.15 -19.55 -9.11
C ALA A 164 12.43 -19.80 -8.29
N VAL A 165 13.50 -19.20 -8.72
CA VAL A 165 14.81 -19.28 -8.08
C VAL A 165 15.24 -17.92 -7.54
N GLN A 166 16.23 -17.96 -6.67
CA GLN A 166 16.79 -16.73 -6.11
C GLN A 166 17.35 -15.82 -7.22
N GLY A 167 17.00 -14.54 -7.19
CA GLY A 167 17.45 -13.54 -8.16
C GLY A 167 16.56 -13.36 -9.38
N GLU A 168 15.57 -14.25 -9.61
CA GLU A 168 14.63 -14.13 -10.73
C GLU A 168 13.32 -13.44 -10.33
N LEU A 169 12.95 -13.51 -9.05
CA LEU A 169 11.73 -12.92 -8.54
C LEU A 169 11.77 -11.41 -8.60
N LYS A 170 10.76 -10.85 -9.25
CA LYS A 170 10.50 -9.42 -9.28
C LYS A 170 9.12 -9.13 -8.72
N GLY A 171 8.95 -7.94 -8.19
CA GLY A 171 7.66 -7.45 -7.70
C GLY A 171 7.54 -5.95 -7.85
N CYS A 172 6.30 -5.49 -7.88
CA CYS A 172 5.96 -4.07 -7.93
C CYS A 172 5.96 -3.50 -6.52
N ASN A 173 6.79 -2.52 -6.19
CA ASN A 173 6.54 -1.79 -4.95
C ASN A 173 5.23 -1.01 -5.07
N CYS A 174 4.29 -1.37 -4.23
CA CYS A 174 2.90 -0.90 -4.28
C CYS A 174 2.62 0.27 -3.33
N GLY A 175 3.64 0.96 -2.80
CA GLY A 175 3.45 2.22 -2.07
C GLY A 175 2.78 3.30 -2.92
N MET A 176 2.88 3.12 -4.24
CA MET A 176 2.15 3.88 -5.23
C MET A 176 1.89 3.01 -6.46
N ILE A 177 0.63 2.93 -6.87
CA ILE A 177 0.21 2.15 -8.05
C ILE A 177 -0.75 2.99 -8.89
N ALA A 178 -0.46 3.15 -10.16
CA ALA A 178 -1.36 3.78 -11.10
C ALA A 178 -1.84 2.79 -12.15
N PHE A 179 -3.15 2.59 -12.23
CA PHE A 179 -3.81 1.78 -13.25
C PHE A 179 -4.39 2.68 -14.33
N ASN A 180 -3.86 2.57 -15.54
CA ASN A 180 -4.38 3.20 -16.75
C ASN A 180 -5.03 2.21 -17.71
N ASP A 181 -4.92 0.91 -17.45
CA ASP A 181 -5.40 -0.17 -18.30
C ASP A 181 -6.39 -1.05 -17.53
N GLU A 182 -7.62 -1.12 -18.03
CA GLU A 182 -8.72 -1.86 -17.41
C GLU A 182 -8.47 -3.37 -17.38
N GLU A 183 -7.81 -3.92 -18.41
CA GLU A 183 -7.50 -5.35 -18.47
C GLU A 183 -6.55 -5.75 -17.34
N VAL A 184 -5.48 -4.96 -17.13
CA VAL A 184 -4.51 -5.19 -16.05
C VAL A 184 -5.20 -5.11 -14.69
N TRP A 185 -6.03 -4.07 -14.46
CA TRP A 185 -6.77 -3.91 -13.22
C TRP A 185 -7.77 -5.04 -12.97
N SER A 186 -8.53 -5.43 -13.99
CA SER A 186 -9.53 -6.51 -13.90
C SER A 186 -8.89 -7.86 -13.64
N GLU A 187 -7.78 -8.19 -14.30
CA GLU A 187 -7.06 -9.43 -14.07
C GLU A 187 -6.40 -9.44 -12.68
N PHE A 188 -5.84 -8.32 -12.24
CA PHE A 188 -5.31 -8.22 -10.88
C PHE A 188 -6.40 -8.44 -9.84
N LYS A 189 -7.55 -7.78 -9.99
CA LYS A 189 -8.74 -7.99 -9.15
C LYS A 189 -9.15 -9.46 -9.13
N ARG A 190 -9.29 -10.08 -10.29
CA ARG A 190 -9.72 -11.47 -10.43
C ARG A 190 -8.76 -12.45 -9.74
N TYR A 191 -7.46 -12.37 -10.04
CA TYR A 191 -6.48 -13.31 -9.49
C TYR A 191 -6.22 -13.11 -8.01
N THR A 192 -6.17 -11.88 -7.54
CA THR A 192 -5.96 -11.59 -6.13
C THR A 192 -7.08 -12.18 -5.27
N TRP A 193 -8.33 -12.00 -5.70
CA TRP A 193 -9.47 -12.52 -4.94
C TRP A 193 -9.62 -14.03 -5.10
N ALA A 194 -9.38 -14.58 -6.29
CA ALA A 194 -9.35 -16.03 -6.46
C ALA A 194 -8.31 -16.71 -5.56
N LEU A 195 -7.14 -16.08 -5.36
CA LEU A 195 -6.12 -16.58 -4.46
C LEU A 195 -6.55 -16.47 -3.00
N GLN A 196 -7.08 -15.32 -2.56
CA GLN A 196 -7.51 -15.10 -1.17
C GLN A 196 -8.74 -15.94 -0.78
N GLU A 197 -9.61 -16.25 -1.71
CA GLU A 197 -10.81 -17.08 -1.52
C GLU A 197 -10.55 -18.59 -1.68
N SER A 198 -9.31 -18.98 -2.03
CA SER A 198 -8.95 -20.38 -2.26
C SER A 198 -8.77 -21.18 -0.96
N GLU A 199 -9.00 -22.50 -1.03
CA GLU A 199 -8.67 -23.44 0.07
C GLU A 199 -7.17 -23.38 0.44
N PHE A 200 -6.31 -23.12 -0.53
CA PHE A 200 -4.89 -22.92 -0.32
C PHE A 200 -4.64 -21.77 0.66
N PHE A 201 -5.37 -20.66 0.50
CA PHE A 201 -5.21 -19.49 1.36
C PHE A 201 -5.75 -19.73 2.77
N ASP A 202 -6.87 -20.45 2.90
CA ASP A 202 -7.41 -20.87 4.20
C ASP A 202 -6.42 -21.77 4.94
N LYS A 203 -5.75 -22.67 4.24
CA LYS A 203 -4.69 -23.51 4.79
C LYS A 203 -3.51 -22.68 5.30
N ILE A 204 -2.97 -21.76 4.49
CA ILE A 204 -1.89 -20.86 4.89
C ILE A 204 -2.28 -20.04 6.11
N ALA A 205 -3.48 -19.48 6.10
CA ALA A 205 -3.98 -18.68 7.20
C ALA A 205 -4.09 -19.48 8.50
N SER A 206 -4.43 -20.77 8.42
CA SER A 206 -4.45 -21.66 9.59
C SER A 206 -3.06 -22.01 10.11
N GLU A 207 -2.10 -22.21 9.21
CA GLU A 207 -0.70 -22.47 9.57
C GLU A 207 -0.05 -21.26 10.26
N ALA A 208 -0.45 -20.05 9.88
CA ALA A 208 0.10 -18.80 10.41
C ALA A 208 -0.25 -18.49 11.87
N ILE A 209 -1.16 -19.23 12.48
CA ILE A 209 -1.54 -19.07 13.90
C ILE A 209 -0.43 -19.59 14.85
N ALA A 210 0.52 -20.36 14.34
CA ALA A 210 1.62 -20.86 15.16
C ALA A 210 2.68 -19.76 15.41
N PRO A 211 3.22 -19.63 16.65
CA PRO A 211 4.15 -18.54 17.03
C PRO A 211 5.42 -18.41 16.19
N MET A 212 5.72 -19.40 15.38
CA MET A 212 6.91 -19.49 14.52
C MET A 212 6.80 -18.67 13.22
N TYR A 213 5.62 -18.16 12.88
CA TYR A 213 5.40 -17.54 11.57
C TYR A 213 5.46 -16.01 11.59
N ARG A 214 6.61 -15.44 11.94
CA ARG A 214 6.97 -14.07 11.53
C ARG A 214 6.92 -13.88 10.01
N HIS A 215 6.88 -14.97 9.25
CA HIS A 215 6.84 -15.01 7.78
C HIS A 215 5.46 -14.73 7.17
N PHE A 216 4.41 -14.64 7.98
CA PHE A 216 3.07 -14.35 7.47
C PHE A 216 2.98 -13.02 6.70
N ASN A 217 3.76 -12.03 7.12
CA ASN A 217 3.85 -10.76 6.42
C ASN A 217 4.36 -10.88 4.97
N TYR A 218 5.12 -11.91 4.65
CA TYR A 218 5.63 -12.12 3.31
C TYR A 218 4.55 -12.51 2.30
N TRP A 219 3.45 -13.13 2.75
CA TRP A 219 2.31 -13.41 1.87
C TRP A 219 1.65 -12.14 1.32
N ASN A 220 1.67 -11.04 2.07
CA ASN A 220 1.18 -9.76 1.57
C ASN A 220 1.97 -9.31 0.33
N VAL A 221 3.28 -9.47 0.35
CA VAL A 221 4.15 -9.14 -0.78
C VAL A 221 3.89 -10.07 -1.97
N VAL A 222 3.67 -11.37 -1.73
CA VAL A 222 3.33 -12.32 -2.81
C VAL A 222 2.01 -11.95 -3.47
N ILE A 223 0.98 -11.63 -2.67
CA ILE A 223 -0.37 -11.35 -3.16
C ILE A 223 -0.45 -9.98 -3.86
N GLU A 224 0.25 -9.00 -3.35
CA GLU A 224 0.18 -7.63 -3.88
C GLU A 224 1.25 -7.39 -4.93
N GLU A 225 2.52 -7.53 -4.56
CA GLU A 225 3.63 -7.04 -5.36
C GLU A 225 4.08 -8.02 -6.45
N ILE A 226 4.29 -9.29 -6.08
CA ILE A 226 4.77 -10.33 -7.02
C ILE A 226 3.65 -10.74 -7.98
N LEU A 227 2.42 -10.89 -7.47
CA LEU A 227 1.28 -11.25 -8.30
C LEU A 227 0.97 -10.15 -9.33
N LEU A 228 0.97 -8.87 -8.92
CA LEU A 228 0.75 -7.75 -9.84
C LEU A 228 1.81 -7.70 -10.95
N TYR A 229 3.08 -7.84 -10.59
CA TYR A 229 4.16 -7.92 -11.58
C TYR A 229 3.95 -9.08 -12.56
N SER A 230 3.61 -10.26 -12.04
CA SER A 230 3.41 -11.48 -12.83
C SER A 230 2.26 -11.32 -13.82
N ILE A 231 1.13 -10.77 -13.39
CA ILE A 231 -0.03 -10.49 -14.25
C ILE A 231 0.36 -9.54 -15.37
N PHE A 232 0.97 -8.40 -15.01
CA PHE A 232 1.36 -7.39 -16.00
C PHE A 232 2.34 -7.96 -17.03
N LYS A 233 3.37 -8.67 -16.56
CA LYS A 233 4.36 -9.32 -17.45
C LYS A 233 3.74 -10.33 -18.37
N ARG A 234 2.78 -11.12 -17.87
CA ARG A 234 2.05 -12.11 -18.68
C ARG A 234 1.20 -11.45 -19.77
N LEU A 235 0.45 -10.39 -19.43
CA LEU A 235 -0.43 -9.69 -20.35
C LEU A 235 0.33 -8.85 -21.38
N LYS A 236 1.24 -8.03 -20.93
CA LYS A 236 1.86 -6.98 -21.76
C LYS A 236 3.24 -7.36 -22.33
N LYS A 237 3.84 -8.48 -21.89
CA LYS A 237 5.17 -8.98 -22.31
C LYS A 237 6.32 -7.98 -22.08
N LYS A 238 6.11 -7.01 -21.19
CA LYS A 238 7.09 -5.99 -20.79
C LYS A 238 7.03 -5.76 -19.28
N GLU A 239 7.94 -4.99 -18.73
CA GLU A 239 7.87 -4.57 -17.32
C GLU A 239 6.92 -3.40 -17.15
N PRO A 240 6.29 -3.21 -15.95
CA PRO A 240 5.57 -2.01 -15.60
C PRO A 240 6.47 -0.78 -15.66
N ASP A 241 5.88 0.38 -15.94
CA ASP A 241 6.58 1.64 -15.78
C ASP A 241 6.87 1.89 -14.29
N LYS A 242 7.93 2.60 -13.99
CA LYS A 242 8.35 2.92 -12.63
C LYS A 242 8.66 4.41 -12.50
N ILE A 243 8.31 4.98 -11.36
CA ILE A 243 8.61 6.39 -11.07
C ILE A 243 10.07 6.57 -10.64
N PHE A 244 10.62 5.57 -9.94
CA PHE A 244 11.99 5.61 -9.42
C PHE A 244 12.79 4.39 -9.89
N ASP A 245 14.04 4.64 -10.28
CA ASP A 245 15.05 3.61 -10.42
C ASP A 245 15.64 3.33 -9.03
N PHE A 246 15.29 2.20 -8.46
CA PHE A 246 15.80 1.76 -7.17
C PHE A 246 16.85 0.67 -7.38
N THR A 247 18.08 0.95 -7.00
CA THR A 247 19.22 0.03 -7.15
C THR A 247 19.80 -0.36 -5.80
N GLY A 248 18.97 -0.78 -4.85
CA GLY A 248 19.47 -1.32 -3.57
C GLY A 248 18.71 -0.85 -2.33
N PHE A 249 18.99 -1.52 -1.21
CA PHE A 249 18.37 -1.30 0.09
C PHE A 249 18.92 -0.09 0.89
N ASP A 250 19.53 0.88 0.27
CA ASP A 250 19.94 2.12 0.95
C ASP A 250 18.72 3.03 1.23
N PHE A 251 17.78 2.44 1.95
CA PHE A 251 16.48 2.98 2.31
C PHE A 251 16.46 4.37 2.93
N PRO A 252 17.38 4.75 3.83
CA PRO A 252 17.28 6.05 4.51
C PRO A 252 17.72 7.23 3.67
N LYS A 253 18.58 7.03 2.67
CA LYS A 253 19.21 8.16 1.95
C LYS A 253 18.46 8.58 0.70
N GLU A 254 17.84 7.65 -0.03
CA GLU A 254 17.23 7.94 -1.34
C GLU A 254 15.73 8.22 -1.27
N THR A 255 15.01 7.65 -0.30
CA THR A 255 13.64 8.09 0.02
C THR A 255 13.60 9.50 0.60
N ALA A 256 14.75 10.11 0.79
CA ALA A 256 14.95 11.42 1.37
C ALA A 256 15.17 12.54 0.36
N ASN A 257 14.78 12.39 -0.93
CA ASN A 257 14.58 13.59 -1.71
C ASN A 257 13.24 14.22 -1.30
N PRO A 258 13.21 15.10 -0.28
CA PRO A 258 11.97 15.64 0.28
C PRO A 258 11.21 16.50 -0.73
N GLN A 259 11.83 16.81 -1.87
CA GLN A 259 11.25 17.64 -2.91
C GLN A 259 10.40 16.85 -3.91
N LYS A 260 10.52 15.51 -3.96
CA LYS A 260 9.77 14.73 -4.95
C LYS A 260 8.88 13.65 -4.35
N TYR A 261 9.39 12.88 -3.37
CA TYR A 261 8.70 11.72 -2.84
C TYR A 261 9.31 11.25 -1.53
N PHE A 262 8.50 10.75 -0.62
CA PHE A 262 8.95 9.93 0.51
C PHE A 262 7.93 8.83 0.81
N HIS A 263 8.41 7.68 1.21
CA HIS A 263 7.62 6.59 1.76
C HIS A 263 8.25 6.17 3.08
N ILE A 264 7.47 6.13 4.16
CA ILE A 264 7.98 5.91 5.53
C ILE A 264 8.10 4.40 5.85
N TRP A 265 8.22 3.59 4.85
CA TRP A 265 8.36 2.16 5.01
C TRP A 265 9.57 1.82 5.92
N GLY A 266 9.37 1.05 6.99
CA GLY A 266 10.45 0.65 7.91
C GLY A 266 10.99 1.75 8.85
N SER A 267 10.88 3.04 8.52
CA SER A 267 11.41 4.15 9.32
C SER A 267 10.41 4.75 10.31
N LYS A 268 9.28 4.08 10.54
CA LYS A 268 8.20 4.53 11.45
C LYS A 268 8.61 4.65 12.93
N ARG A 269 9.82 4.23 13.28
CA ARG A 269 10.42 4.32 14.62
C ARG A 269 11.66 5.20 14.70
N ASP A 270 12.12 5.75 13.58
CA ASP A 270 13.25 6.67 13.56
C ASP A 270 12.78 8.09 13.88
N ARG A 271 13.12 8.58 15.09
CA ARG A 271 12.67 9.87 15.59
C ARG A 271 13.11 11.04 14.74
N GLU A 272 14.37 11.06 14.29
CA GLU A 272 14.90 12.18 13.50
C GLU A 272 14.25 12.21 12.12
N PHE A 273 14.11 11.05 11.50
CA PHE A 273 13.42 10.91 10.23
C PHE A 273 11.96 11.39 10.35
N LEU A 274 11.24 10.94 11.38
CA LEU A 274 9.85 11.32 11.61
C LEU A 274 9.70 12.83 11.87
N LYS A 275 10.63 13.45 12.59
CA LYS A 275 10.64 14.91 12.82
C LYS A 275 10.76 15.71 11.51
N ILE A 276 11.60 15.25 10.57
CA ILE A 276 11.71 15.87 9.26
C ILE A 276 10.36 15.79 8.52
N ARG A 277 9.69 14.64 8.55
CA ARG A 277 8.41 14.44 7.87
C ARG A 277 7.28 15.25 8.50
N GLU A 278 7.25 15.31 9.82
CA GLU A 278 6.34 16.21 10.55
C GLU A 278 6.52 17.66 10.09
N ASN A 279 7.76 18.16 10.04
CA ASN A 279 8.02 19.53 9.61
C ASN A 279 7.58 19.79 8.17
N ILE A 280 7.75 18.82 7.25
CA ILE A 280 7.28 18.92 5.86
C ILE A 280 5.75 19.03 5.84
N ALA A 281 5.05 18.17 6.56
CA ALA A 281 3.58 18.21 6.63
C ALA A 281 3.09 19.54 7.21
N LEU A 282 3.67 19.99 8.34
CA LEU A 282 3.32 21.25 8.99
C LEU A 282 3.57 22.49 8.15
N SER A 283 4.57 22.45 7.26
CA SER A 283 4.85 23.57 6.35
C SER A 283 3.79 23.74 5.26
N TYR A 284 2.97 22.73 5.06
CA TYR A 284 1.98 22.70 3.98
C TYR A 284 0.52 22.74 4.48
N LEU A 285 0.22 22.04 5.57
CA LEU A 285 -1.12 21.97 6.12
C LEU A 285 -1.50 23.25 6.89
N ASP A 286 -2.79 23.56 6.89
CA ASP A 286 -3.28 24.66 7.71
C ASP A 286 -3.18 24.34 9.21
N LYS A 287 -3.15 25.42 10.00
CA LYS A 287 -2.96 25.31 11.44
C LYS A 287 -4.15 24.66 12.13
N GLU A 288 -5.37 24.90 11.67
CA GLU A 288 -6.58 24.37 12.30
C GLU A 288 -6.62 22.84 12.23
N LEU A 289 -6.33 22.28 11.03
CA LEU A 289 -6.26 20.85 10.82
C LEU A 289 -5.16 20.20 11.66
N THR A 290 -3.96 20.80 11.67
CA THR A 290 -2.84 20.26 12.45
C THR A 290 -3.10 20.31 13.96
N ASP A 291 -3.65 21.40 14.47
CA ASP A 291 -4.03 21.54 15.89
C ASP A 291 -5.11 20.51 16.28
N ARG A 292 -6.07 20.22 15.37
CA ARG A 292 -7.11 19.21 15.59
C ARG A 292 -6.51 17.81 15.70
N ILE A 293 -5.59 17.45 14.82
CA ILE A 293 -4.88 16.16 14.87
C ILE A 293 -4.09 16.03 16.18
N TYR A 294 -3.30 17.03 16.54
CA TYR A 294 -2.53 17.02 17.80
C TYR A 294 -3.42 16.91 19.03
N LYS A 295 -4.51 17.67 19.07
CA LYS A 295 -5.48 17.64 20.18
C LYS A 295 -6.13 16.27 20.33
N PHE A 296 -6.50 15.63 19.23
CA PHE A 296 -7.12 14.29 19.25
C PHE A 296 -6.21 13.26 19.91
N PHE A 297 -4.90 13.31 19.61
CA PHE A 297 -3.92 12.38 20.16
C PHE A 297 -3.29 12.86 21.48
N ASP A 298 -3.73 13.97 22.04
CA ASP A 298 -3.14 14.60 23.24
C ASP A 298 -1.60 14.75 23.12
N ARG A 299 -1.15 15.28 22.00
CA ARG A 299 0.26 15.36 21.65
C ARG A 299 0.71 16.78 21.35
N LYS A 300 2.00 17.01 21.60
CA LYS A 300 2.75 18.18 21.16
C LYS A 300 3.67 17.77 20.03
N LYS A 301 4.07 18.77 19.21
CA LYS A 301 5.08 18.60 18.17
C LYS A 301 6.32 17.89 18.71
N ILE A 302 6.98 17.08 17.90
CA ILE A 302 8.27 16.44 18.26
C ILE A 302 9.30 17.52 18.54
N ALA A 303 9.85 17.54 19.76
CA ALA A 303 10.82 18.53 20.21
C ALA A 303 12.21 18.33 19.57
#